data_8dcf034e2c59e462d34388368d0044f7
#
_entry.id   8dcf034e2c59e462d34388368d0044f7
#
_cell.length_a   1.000
_cell.length_b   1.000
_cell.length_c   1.000
_cell.angle_alpha   90.00
_cell.angle_beta   90.00
_cell.angle_gamma   90.00
#
_symmetry.space_group_name_H-M   'P 1'
#
loop_
_entity.id
_entity.type
_entity.pdbx_description
1 polymer ?
#
loop_
_entity_poly.entity_id
_entity_poly.type
_entity_poly.pdbx_seq_one_letter_code
_entity_poly.pdbx_strand_id
1 'polypeptide(L)'
;GIIFMAAQNPSLNTKAFHSMRDWIAYLEQTKRLVRAKKGVPLKYTLAAIAKQLDGDKAVLFPNPDHHPISVVSGIVSKRDWIAEAMGVSNNILLEHFREAVLNPIPWKEIKKAPAQEIVIRKNIDINSILPIPTHNEHDSGAYITAGLVIARNPQSGEQNVSINRLQINGPDTLGILILPRDLNKFFEIAEHNDQSLPLSISIGSDPMSLLASQAILPLNTDELGVAGGLLKNPLNVVKCISNDVRVPASSEIIIEGRLLPNVREFEGPFGEFPQYYGPAGKRQVIKIDTITHRENPIYHTIVPAAMEHLLLGAIPREASILTALQRQFSNVIDVHLSRGGVCRYHLAVKVKKRLEGEQKNIIFGAFASHADVKLVTI
;
A
#
# COMPACT_ATOMS: atom_id res chain seq x y z
N GLY A 1 -10.17 9.68 51.26
CA GLY A 1 -9.22 9.72 50.18
C GLY A 1 -9.19 8.39 49.47
N ILE A 2 -9.84 8.29 48.31
CA ILE A 2 -9.77 7.11 47.43
C ILE A 2 -8.67 7.39 46.41
N ILE A 3 -7.57 6.71 46.55
CA ILE A 3 -6.48 6.74 45.57
C ILE A 3 -6.89 5.86 44.39
N PHE A 4 -7.25 6.46 43.25
CA PHE A 4 -7.36 5.75 42.01
C PHE A 4 -5.92 5.33 41.56
N MET A 5 -5.62 4.06 41.70
CA MET A 5 -4.47 3.47 40.99
C MET A 5 -4.77 3.52 39.50
N ALA A 6 -4.06 4.37 38.78
CA ALA A 6 -4.01 4.35 37.34
C ALA A 6 -3.53 2.95 36.89
N ALA A 7 -4.35 2.22 36.18
CA ALA A 7 -3.96 1.00 35.52
C ALA A 7 -2.74 1.33 34.63
N GLN A 8 -1.59 0.75 34.92
CA GLN A 8 -0.44 0.82 34.04
C GLN A 8 -0.82 0.20 32.71
N ASN A 9 -0.94 1.02 31.66
CA ASN A 9 -1.02 0.56 30.29
C ASN A 9 0.17 -0.38 30.06
N PRO A 10 -0.04 -1.58 29.47
CA PRO A 10 1.07 -2.42 29.05
C PRO A 10 1.95 -1.55 28.14
N SER A 11 3.25 -1.51 28.45
CA SER A 11 4.24 -0.75 27.68
C SER A 11 4.06 -1.07 26.20
N LEU A 12 3.62 -0.06 25.43
CA LEU A 12 3.59 -0.13 23.96
C LEU A 12 4.97 -0.60 23.50
N ASN A 13 4.98 -1.66 22.71
CA ASN A 13 6.22 -2.17 22.15
C ASN A 13 6.79 -1.09 21.22
N THR A 14 7.79 -0.35 21.69
CA THR A 14 8.43 0.75 20.96
C THR A 14 9.38 0.24 19.85
N LYS A 15 9.35 -1.07 19.57
CA LYS A 15 10.19 -1.66 18.54
C LYS A 15 9.65 -1.30 17.16
N ALA A 16 10.44 -0.54 16.41
CA ALA A 16 10.14 -0.25 15.02
C ALA A 16 10.26 -1.52 14.16
N PHE A 17 9.31 -1.71 13.23
CA PHE A 17 9.31 -2.82 12.28
C PHE A 17 9.87 -2.33 10.95
N HIS A 18 11.15 -2.59 10.69
CA HIS A 18 11.86 -2.12 9.50
C HIS A 18 11.73 -3.04 8.28
N SER A 19 11.04 -4.17 8.43
CA SER A 19 10.78 -5.10 7.34
C SER A 19 9.43 -5.77 7.50
N MET A 20 8.89 -6.28 6.39
CA MET A 20 7.70 -7.14 6.44
C MET A 20 7.98 -8.41 7.26
N ARG A 21 9.18 -8.98 7.16
CA ARG A 21 9.55 -10.19 7.94
C ARG A 21 9.46 -9.97 9.43
N ASP A 22 9.96 -8.85 9.93
CA ASP A 22 9.91 -8.54 11.37
C ASP A 22 8.45 -8.43 11.83
N TRP A 23 7.61 -7.81 11.03
CA TRP A 23 6.18 -7.68 11.32
C TRP A 23 5.46 -9.02 11.27
N ILE A 24 5.71 -9.85 10.26
CA ILE A 24 5.13 -11.20 10.15
C ILE A 24 5.54 -12.07 11.33
N ALA A 25 6.82 -12.05 11.71
CA ALA A 25 7.32 -12.80 12.86
C ALA A 25 6.63 -12.38 14.17
N TYR A 26 6.40 -11.09 14.33
CA TYR A 26 5.67 -10.54 15.47
C TYR A 26 4.20 -10.95 15.47
N LEU A 27 3.52 -10.92 14.32
CA LEU A 27 2.15 -11.40 14.19
C LEU A 27 2.03 -12.90 14.51
N GLU A 28 3.01 -13.71 14.09
CA GLU A 28 3.06 -15.12 14.40
C GLU A 28 3.27 -15.37 15.90
N GLN A 29 4.24 -14.69 16.50
CA GLN A 29 4.52 -14.76 17.94
C GLN A 29 3.31 -14.37 18.79
N THR A 30 2.53 -13.39 18.34
CA THR A 30 1.32 -12.93 19.04
C THR A 30 0.04 -13.66 18.61
N LYS A 31 0.17 -14.78 17.89
CA LYS A 31 -0.92 -15.65 17.43
C LYS A 31 -1.96 -14.95 16.54
N ARG A 32 -1.52 -13.94 15.81
CA ARG A 32 -2.34 -13.18 14.84
C ARG A 32 -2.11 -13.61 13.40
N LEU A 33 -1.17 -14.51 13.17
CA LEU A 33 -0.91 -15.13 11.87
C LEU A 33 -1.13 -16.62 11.95
N VAL A 34 -1.81 -17.20 10.97
CA VAL A 34 -1.98 -18.63 10.78
C VAL A 34 -1.27 -19.10 9.52
N ARG A 35 -0.82 -20.36 9.53
CA ARG A 35 -0.23 -21.00 8.35
C ARG A 35 -1.25 -21.92 7.72
N ALA A 36 -1.52 -21.74 6.43
CA ALA A 36 -2.35 -22.63 5.64
C ALA A 36 -1.61 -23.95 5.36
N LYS A 37 -2.34 -24.96 4.89
CA LYS A 37 -1.74 -26.18 4.34
C LYS A 37 -0.89 -25.85 3.12
N LYS A 38 0.16 -26.65 2.88
CA LYS A 38 0.96 -26.55 1.66
C LYS A 38 0.09 -26.85 0.42
N GLY A 39 0.41 -26.21 -0.70
CA GLY A 39 -0.21 -26.52 -1.98
C GLY A 39 -1.57 -25.89 -2.21
N VAL A 40 -1.98 -24.88 -1.43
CA VAL A 40 -3.22 -24.13 -1.70
C VAL A 40 -3.14 -23.54 -3.12
N PRO A 41 -4.18 -23.72 -3.96
CA PRO A 41 -4.19 -23.15 -5.30
C PRO A 41 -4.13 -21.62 -5.30
N LEU A 42 -3.27 -21.06 -6.16
CA LEU A 42 -3.15 -19.61 -6.37
C LEU A 42 -4.42 -19.01 -7.00
N LYS A 43 -5.10 -19.81 -7.83
CA LYS A 43 -6.33 -19.38 -8.50
C LYS A 43 -7.52 -19.51 -7.57
N TYR A 44 -8.07 -18.40 -7.12
CA TYR A 44 -9.29 -18.23 -6.31
C TYR A 44 -9.19 -18.74 -4.87
N THR A 45 -8.69 -19.95 -4.63
CA THR A 45 -8.71 -20.60 -3.31
C THR A 45 -7.91 -19.82 -2.27
N LEU A 46 -6.72 -19.36 -2.64
CA LEU A 46 -5.87 -18.56 -1.75
C LEU A 46 -6.61 -17.28 -1.31
N ALA A 47 -7.19 -16.54 -2.24
CA ALA A 47 -7.95 -15.34 -1.94
C ALA A 47 -9.21 -15.62 -1.11
N ALA A 48 -9.90 -16.72 -1.37
CA ALA A 48 -11.09 -17.12 -0.60
C ALA A 48 -10.75 -17.42 0.86
N ILE A 49 -9.65 -18.13 1.13
CA ILE A 49 -9.18 -18.40 2.49
C ILE A 49 -8.78 -17.10 3.19
N ALA A 50 -8.02 -16.24 2.51
CA ALA A 50 -7.62 -14.95 3.07
C ALA A 50 -8.84 -14.07 3.42
N LYS A 51 -9.88 -14.09 2.57
CA LYS A 51 -11.14 -13.38 2.81
C LYS A 51 -11.92 -13.91 4.02
N GLN A 52 -11.94 -15.22 4.25
CA GLN A 52 -12.62 -15.80 5.42
C GLN A 52 -11.98 -15.37 6.73
N LEU A 53 -10.68 -15.10 6.72
CA LEU A 53 -9.91 -14.68 7.89
C LEU A 53 -9.70 -13.17 7.97
N ASP A 54 -10.29 -12.43 7.03
CA ASP A 54 -10.14 -10.99 6.93
C ASP A 54 -10.59 -10.25 8.20
N GLY A 55 -9.71 -9.42 8.72
CA GLY A 55 -9.95 -8.68 9.96
C GLY A 55 -9.83 -9.54 11.24
N ASP A 56 -9.44 -10.81 11.14
CA ASP A 56 -9.19 -11.69 12.29
C ASP A 56 -7.76 -12.20 12.34
N LYS A 57 -7.28 -12.79 11.24
CA LYS A 57 -5.92 -13.35 11.13
C LYS A 57 -5.25 -12.94 9.82
N ALA A 58 -3.95 -12.72 9.87
CA ALA A 58 -3.09 -12.80 8.70
C ALA A 58 -2.86 -14.27 8.32
N VAL A 59 -2.61 -14.55 7.06
CA VAL A 59 -2.41 -15.93 6.57
C VAL A 59 -1.11 -16.02 5.79
N LEU A 60 -0.28 -17.00 6.14
CA LEU A 60 0.86 -17.44 5.33
C LEU A 60 0.50 -18.73 4.60
N PHE A 61 0.71 -18.76 3.29
CA PHE A 61 0.46 -19.90 2.42
C PHE A 61 1.80 -20.49 1.98
N PRO A 62 2.27 -21.60 2.62
CA PRO A 62 3.50 -22.23 2.21
C PRO A 62 3.30 -23.02 0.91
N ASN A 63 4.23 -22.88 0.00
CA ASN A 63 4.25 -23.59 -1.29
C ASN A 63 2.91 -23.59 -2.05
N PRO A 64 2.28 -22.44 -2.30
CA PRO A 64 1.02 -22.39 -3.04
C PRO A 64 1.24 -22.92 -4.47
N ASP A 65 0.33 -23.78 -4.96
CA ASP A 65 0.49 -24.51 -6.23
C ASP A 65 1.87 -25.18 -6.39
N HIS A 66 2.45 -25.66 -5.29
CA HIS A 66 3.80 -26.23 -5.22
C HIS A 66 4.94 -25.26 -5.56
N HIS A 67 4.66 -23.97 -5.62
CA HIS A 67 5.69 -22.95 -5.83
C HIS A 67 6.60 -22.84 -4.59
N PRO A 68 7.93 -22.68 -4.76
CA PRO A 68 8.85 -22.60 -3.61
C PRO A 68 8.70 -21.35 -2.76
N ILE A 69 8.15 -20.27 -3.30
CA ILE A 69 7.95 -19.00 -2.60
C ILE A 69 6.60 -19.01 -1.87
N SER A 70 6.61 -18.71 -0.57
CA SER A 70 5.40 -18.56 0.22
C SER A 70 4.69 -17.25 -0.09
N VAL A 71 3.36 -17.23 0.09
CA VAL A 71 2.53 -16.02 -0.05
C VAL A 71 1.97 -15.64 1.32
N VAL A 72 1.95 -14.35 1.62
CA VAL A 72 1.29 -13.81 2.81
C VAL A 72 0.21 -12.80 2.43
N SER A 73 -0.85 -12.74 3.20
CA SER A 73 -1.94 -11.77 3.04
C SER A 73 -2.55 -11.38 4.38
N GLY A 74 -3.14 -10.18 4.44
CA GLY A 74 -3.87 -9.71 5.61
C GLY A 74 -3.00 -9.20 6.76
N ILE A 75 -1.77 -8.79 6.49
CA ILE A 75 -0.80 -8.40 7.53
C ILE A 75 -1.11 -7.05 8.20
N VAL A 76 -1.93 -6.20 7.58
CA VAL A 76 -2.39 -4.90 8.10
C VAL A 76 -3.90 -4.77 8.02
N SER A 77 -4.63 -5.84 8.34
CA SER A 77 -6.08 -5.96 8.19
C SER A 77 -6.89 -5.42 9.38
N LYS A 78 -6.24 -4.88 10.40
CA LYS A 78 -6.87 -4.20 11.54
C LYS A 78 -6.22 -2.85 11.82
N ARG A 79 -7.04 -1.88 12.16
CA ARG A 79 -6.55 -0.54 12.55
C ARG A 79 -5.59 -0.62 13.75
N ASP A 80 -5.91 -1.43 14.75
CA ASP A 80 -5.06 -1.63 15.93
C ASP A 80 -3.69 -2.22 15.56
N TRP A 81 -3.63 -3.10 14.57
CA TRP A 81 -2.37 -3.66 14.09
C TRP A 81 -1.51 -2.61 13.39
N ILE A 82 -2.15 -1.72 12.64
CA ILE A 82 -1.44 -0.61 11.98
C ILE A 82 -0.89 0.36 13.02
N ALA A 83 -1.69 0.71 14.04
CA ALA A 83 -1.24 1.54 15.15
C ALA A 83 -0.06 0.90 15.89
N GLU A 84 -0.13 -0.40 16.16
CA GLU A 84 0.94 -1.16 16.82
C GLU A 84 2.21 -1.21 15.95
N ALA A 85 2.08 -1.45 14.65
CA ALA A 85 3.21 -1.39 13.70
C ALA A 85 3.85 0.01 13.66
N MET A 86 3.06 1.04 13.88
CA MET A 86 3.50 2.44 13.98
C MET A 86 4.11 2.78 15.34
N GLY A 87 3.92 1.92 16.35
CA GLY A 87 4.40 2.15 17.71
C GLY A 87 3.54 3.15 18.51
N VAL A 88 2.26 3.30 18.16
CA VAL A 88 1.33 4.23 18.81
C VAL A 88 0.04 3.54 19.20
N SER A 89 -0.74 4.18 20.06
CA SER A 89 -2.11 3.77 20.36
C SER A 89 -3.08 4.22 19.27
N ASN A 90 -4.19 3.49 19.12
CA ASN A 90 -5.17 3.75 18.05
C ASN A 90 -5.77 5.17 18.09
N ASN A 91 -5.91 5.74 19.28
CA ASN A 91 -6.47 7.10 19.46
C ASN A 91 -5.56 8.24 18.97
N ILE A 92 -4.28 8.00 18.77
CA ILE A 92 -3.33 8.99 18.24
C ILE A 92 -2.78 8.63 16.85
N LEU A 93 -3.30 7.57 16.24
CA LEU A 93 -2.85 7.07 14.94
C LEU A 93 -2.93 8.15 13.85
N LEU A 94 -4.06 8.83 13.72
CA LEU A 94 -4.23 9.89 12.71
C LEU A 94 -3.31 11.08 12.95
N GLU A 95 -3.14 11.48 14.21
CA GLU A 95 -2.24 12.60 14.56
C GLU A 95 -0.80 12.25 14.22
N HIS A 96 -0.36 11.03 14.53
CA HIS A 96 0.99 10.59 14.21
C HIS A 96 1.22 10.51 12.69
N PHE A 97 0.22 10.05 11.93
CA PHE A 97 0.29 10.05 10.47
C PHE A 97 0.37 11.47 9.90
N ARG A 98 -0.44 12.39 10.39
CA ARG A 98 -0.42 13.82 9.99
C ARG A 98 0.94 14.47 10.27
N GLU A 99 1.50 14.19 11.44
CA GLU A 99 2.82 14.69 11.81
C GLU A 99 3.92 14.19 10.86
N ALA A 100 3.88 12.90 10.49
CA ALA A 100 4.82 12.32 9.53
C ALA A 100 4.70 12.94 8.13
N VAL A 101 3.49 13.30 7.70
CA VAL A 101 3.26 14.03 6.43
C VAL A 101 3.85 15.44 6.48
N LEU A 102 3.70 16.13 7.61
CA LEU A 102 4.23 17.50 7.78
C LEU A 102 5.75 17.53 7.99
N ASN A 103 6.30 16.50 8.61
CA ASN A 103 7.71 16.38 8.97
C ASN A 103 8.30 15.08 8.42
N PRO A 104 8.36 14.91 7.10
CA PRO A 104 8.95 13.72 6.49
C PRO A 104 10.44 13.65 6.79
N ILE A 105 10.97 12.45 6.94
CA ILE A 105 12.40 12.20 7.14
C ILE A 105 12.95 11.63 5.83
N PRO A 106 13.88 12.32 5.16
CA PRO A 106 14.48 11.82 3.93
C PRO A 106 15.13 10.45 4.12
N TRP A 107 14.97 9.59 3.13
CA TRP A 107 15.55 8.25 3.14
C TRP A 107 17.08 8.29 3.06
N LYS A 108 17.71 7.18 3.44
CA LYS A 108 19.16 6.97 3.37
C LYS A 108 19.49 5.84 2.41
N GLU A 109 20.32 6.11 1.40
CA GLU A 109 20.78 5.09 0.47
C GLU A 109 21.87 4.22 1.11
N ILE A 110 21.73 2.90 0.95
CA ILE A 110 22.73 1.90 1.33
C ILE A 110 23.20 1.14 0.10
N LYS A 111 24.42 0.59 0.15
CA LYS A 111 25.07 -0.04 -1.02
C LYS A 111 24.63 -1.48 -1.27
N LYS A 112 24.22 -2.19 -0.25
CA LYS A 112 23.81 -3.60 -0.32
C LYS A 112 22.54 -3.83 0.43
N ALA A 113 21.62 -4.58 -0.14
CA ALA A 113 20.34 -4.90 0.46
C ALA A 113 19.98 -6.38 0.26
N PRO A 114 19.32 -7.02 1.23
CA PRO A 114 18.83 -8.40 1.08
C PRO A 114 17.97 -8.60 -0.16
N ALA A 115 17.20 -7.59 -0.55
CA ALA A 115 16.35 -7.62 -1.75
C ALA A 115 17.11 -7.85 -3.07
N GLN A 116 18.45 -7.76 -3.05
CA GLN A 116 19.29 -7.93 -4.23
C GLN A 116 20.24 -9.14 -4.13
N GLU A 117 19.97 -10.08 -3.23
CA GLU A 117 20.76 -11.31 -3.09
C GLU A 117 20.72 -12.18 -4.34
N ILE A 118 19.55 -12.31 -4.95
CA ILE A 118 19.34 -13.04 -6.21
C ILE A 118 18.99 -12.03 -7.31
N VAL A 119 19.65 -12.16 -8.47
CA VAL A 119 19.46 -11.25 -9.61
C VAL A 119 19.14 -12.05 -10.87
N ILE A 120 17.97 -11.80 -11.48
CA ILE A 120 17.47 -12.46 -12.69
C ILE A 120 17.36 -11.44 -13.81
N ARG A 121 18.17 -11.58 -14.87
CA ARG A 121 18.21 -10.64 -16.01
C ARG A 121 17.87 -11.28 -17.35
N LYS A 122 17.82 -12.60 -17.40
CA LYS A 122 17.60 -13.35 -18.66
C LYS A 122 16.50 -14.38 -18.46
N ASN A 123 15.84 -14.72 -19.56
CA ASN A 123 14.78 -15.71 -19.58
C ASN A 123 13.71 -15.46 -18.51
N ILE A 124 13.31 -14.19 -18.40
CA ILE A 124 12.30 -13.78 -17.42
C ILE A 124 10.95 -14.36 -17.83
N ASP A 125 10.42 -15.21 -16.96
CA ASP A 125 9.04 -15.66 -16.97
C ASP A 125 8.46 -15.41 -15.58
N ILE A 126 7.74 -14.31 -15.43
CA ILE A 126 7.26 -13.85 -14.13
C ILE A 126 6.36 -14.87 -13.44
N ASN A 127 5.56 -15.63 -14.18
CA ASN A 127 4.70 -16.66 -13.63
C ASN A 127 5.46 -17.85 -13.03
N SER A 128 6.64 -18.15 -13.58
CA SER A 128 7.52 -19.19 -13.03
C SER A 128 8.32 -18.68 -11.85
N ILE A 129 8.69 -17.40 -11.84
CA ILE A 129 9.53 -16.79 -10.80
C ILE A 129 8.71 -16.47 -9.55
N LEU A 130 7.48 -15.98 -9.69
CA LEU A 130 6.65 -15.49 -8.59
C LEU A 130 5.31 -16.19 -8.51
N PRO A 131 4.80 -16.48 -7.29
CA PRO A 131 3.49 -17.11 -7.06
C PRO A 131 2.37 -16.06 -7.08
N ILE A 132 2.01 -15.57 -8.26
CA ILE A 132 1.06 -14.47 -8.41
C ILE A 132 -0.38 -15.01 -8.44
N PRO A 133 -1.25 -14.64 -7.47
CA PRO A 133 -2.61 -15.13 -7.41
C PRO A 133 -3.55 -14.53 -8.46
N THR A 134 -4.57 -15.28 -8.82
CA THR A 134 -5.82 -14.77 -9.40
C THR A 134 -6.85 -14.69 -8.27
N HIS A 135 -7.36 -13.51 -7.95
CA HIS A 135 -8.14 -13.27 -6.74
C HIS A 135 -9.62 -13.53 -6.92
N ASN A 136 -10.23 -13.05 -8.01
CA ASN A 136 -11.66 -13.12 -8.24
C ASN A 136 -12.00 -13.83 -9.55
N GLU A 137 -13.21 -14.42 -9.61
CA GLU A 137 -13.65 -15.29 -10.70
C GLU A 137 -13.63 -14.61 -12.08
N HIS A 138 -14.00 -13.33 -12.12
CA HIS A 138 -14.06 -12.57 -13.37
C HIS A 138 -12.85 -11.65 -13.60
N ASP A 139 -11.81 -11.78 -12.79
CA ASP A 139 -10.53 -11.13 -13.08
C ASP A 139 -9.97 -11.67 -14.41
N SER A 140 -9.37 -10.80 -15.21
CA SER A 140 -8.77 -11.20 -16.50
C SER A 140 -7.57 -12.13 -16.39
N GLY A 141 -7.05 -12.34 -15.18
CA GLY A 141 -5.93 -13.21 -14.89
C GLY A 141 -5.29 -12.91 -13.55
N ALA A 142 -4.02 -13.30 -13.41
CA ALA A 142 -3.22 -13.02 -12.21
C ALA A 142 -2.83 -11.54 -12.15
N TYR A 143 -2.87 -10.99 -10.93
CA TYR A 143 -2.55 -9.59 -10.64
C TYR A 143 -1.57 -9.48 -9.47
N ILE A 144 -0.59 -8.59 -9.60
CA ILE A 144 0.21 -8.08 -8.49
C ILE A 144 -0.60 -6.96 -7.84
N THR A 145 -0.90 -7.09 -6.54
CA THR A 145 -1.79 -6.17 -5.82
C THR A 145 -1.13 -5.45 -4.64
N ALA A 146 0.07 -5.89 -4.24
CA ALA A 146 0.81 -5.32 -3.10
C ALA A 146 2.19 -4.77 -3.51
N GLY A 147 2.33 -4.36 -4.76
CA GLY A 147 3.57 -3.77 -5.25
C GLY A 147 3.57 -2.26 -5.08
N LEU A 148 4.62 -1.72 -4.45
CA LEU A 148 4.91 -0.30 -4.49
C LEU A 148 5.53 0.05 -5.82
N VAL A 149 4.79 0.78 -6.67
CA VAL A 149 5.29 1.28 -7.96
C VAL A 149 6.02 2.59 -7.73
N ILE A 150 7.30 2.60 -8.01
CA ILE A 150 8.20 3.73 -7.74
C ILE A 150 8.80 4.21 -9.06
N ALA A 151 8.61 5.47 -9.36
CA ALA A 151 9.17 6.13 -10.53
C ALA A 151 9.72 7.50 -10.17
N ARG A 152 10.59 8.04 -11.03
CA ARG A 152 11.16 9.38 -10.86
C ARG A 152 10.58 10.33 -11.90
N ASN A 153 10.31 11.54 -11.48
CA ASN A 153 9.97 12.62 -12.40
C ASN A 153 11.13 12.83 -13.38
N PRO A 154 10.91 12.69 -14.70
CA PRO A 154 11.98 12.87 -15.71
C PRO A 154 12.65 14.24 -15.68
N GLN A 155 11.96 15.27 -15.18
CA GLN A 155 12.47 16.65 -15.12
C GLN A 155 13.14 16.98 -13.80
N SER A 156 12.49 16.68 -12.66
CA SER A 156 13.00 17.05 -11.33
C SER A 156 13.83 15.96 -10.65
N GLY A 157 13.64 14.71 -11.04
CA GLY A 157 14.27 13.56 -10.40
C GLY A 157 13.61 13.11 -9.11
N GLU A 158 12.57 13.79 -8.62
CA GLU A 158 11.84 13.40 -7.42
C GLU A 158 11.07 12.11 -7.65
N GLN A 159 11.06 11.23 -6.64
CA GLN A 159 10.35 9.96 -6.69
C GLN A 159 8.88 10.11 -6.28
N ASN A 160 8.04 9.28 -6.86
CA ASN A 160 6.68 9.03 -6.47
C ASN A 160 6.47 7.55 -6.21
N VAL A 161 5.70 7.23 -5.18
CA VAL A 161 5.34 5.87 -4.81
C VAL A 161 3.83 5.73 -4.82
N SER A 162 3.33 4.69 -5.46
CA SER A 162 1.90 4.36 -5.49
C SER A 162 1.69 2.86 -5.51
N ILE A 163 0.50 2.41 -5.12
CA ILE A 163 0.05 1.04 -5.35
C ILE A 163 -0.91 1.05 -6.52
N ASN A 164 -0.56 0.30 -7.57
CA ASN A 164 -1.36 0.13 -8.77
C ASN A 164 -1.64 -1.36 -8.98
N ARG A 165 -2.83 -1.71 -9.48
CA ARG A 165 -3.09 -3.07 -9.93
C ARG A 165 -2.26 -3.36 -11.17
N LEU A 166 -1.58 -4.49 -11.19
CA LEU A 166 -0.66 -4.89 -12.26
C LEU A 166 -1.08 -6.27 -12.80
N GLN A 167 -1.57 -6.31 -14.02
CA GLN A 167 -1.97 -7.55 -14.69
C GLN A 167 -0.76 -8.21 -15.34
N ILE A 168 -0.67 -9.53 -15.22
CA ILE A 168 0.33 -10.30 -15.95
C ILE A 168 -0.14 -10.46 -17.40
N ASN A 169 0.50 -9.77 -18.34
CA ASN A 169 0.17 -9.79 -19.75
C ASN A 169 0.99 -10.79 -20.55
N GLY A 170 2.19 -11.11 -20.08
CA GLY A 170 3.10 -12.02 -20.74
C GLY A 170 4.26 -12.41 -19.82
N PRO A 171 5.25 -13.14 -20.30
CA PRO A 171 6.39 -13.58 -19.46
C PRO A 171 7.15 -12.43 -18.83
N ASP A 172 7.27 -11.30 -19.50
CA ASP A 172 8.04 -10.14 -19.08
C ASP A 172 7.30 -8.80 -19.30
N THR A 173 5.97 -8.85 -19.41
CA THR A 173 5.11 -7.67 -19.57
C THR A 173 3.97 -7.63 -18.57
N LEU A 174 3.70 -6.42 -18.08
CA LEU A 174 2.60 -6.12 -17.17
C LEU A 174 1.68 -5.06 -17.76
N GLY A 175 0.38 -5.23 -17.60
CA GLY A 175 -0.59 -4.16 -17.79
C GLY A 175 -0.78 -3.38 -16.50
N ILE A 176 -0.93 -2.07 -16.57
CA ILE A 176 -1.12 -1.22 -15.40
C ILE A 176 -2.28 -0.26 -15.60
N LEU A 177 -3.10 -0.10 -14.55
CA LEU A 177 -4.07 0.99 -14.48
C LEU A 177 -3.42 2.18 -13.78
N ILE A 178 -3.24 3.28 -14.52
CA ILE A 178 -2.68 4.53 -14.01
C ILE A 178 -3.81 5.55 -13.92
N LEU A 179 -4.07 6.05 -12.72
CA LEU A 179 -5.01 7.16 -12.49
C LEU A 179 -4.34 8.50 -12.81
N PRO A 180 -5.09 9.59 -13.08
CA PRO A 180 -4.54 10.90 -13.42
C PRO A 180 -3.89 11.59 -12.20
N ARG A 181 -2.79 11.04 -11.73
CA ARG A 181 -1.97 11.51 -10.60
C ARG A 181 -0.49 11.59 -11.03
N ASP A 182 0.43 11.63 -10.07
CA ASP A 182 1.85 11.91 -10.33
C ASP A 182 2.52 10.93 -11.28
N LEU A 183 2.29 9.63 -11.13
CA LEU A 183 2.83 8.62 -12.06
C LEU A 183 2.37 8.88 -13.50
N ASN A 184 1.11 9.25 -13.70
CA ASN A 184 0.59 9.61 -15.02
C ASN A 184 1.32 10.82 -15.62
N LYS A 185 1.54 11.85 -14.81
CA LYS A 185 2.29 13.06 -15.25
C LYS A 185 3.71 12.72 -15.63
N PHE A 186 4.40 11.87 -14.85
CA PHE A 186 5.77 11.45 -15.17
C PHE A 186 5.81 10.69 -16.48
N PHE A 187 4.84 9.79 -16.69
CA PHE A 187 4.77 9.04 -17.93
C PHE A 187 4.41 9.92 -19.14
N GLU A 188 3.49 10.87 -19.00
CA GLU A 188 3.16 11.84 -20.06
C GLU A 188 4.39 12.63 -20.50
N ILE A 189 5.24 13.06 -19.56
CA ILE A 189 6.50 13.78 -19.89
C ILE A 189 7.44 12.87 -20.68
N ALA A 190 7.62 11.62 -20.27
CA ALA A 190 8.48 10.68 -20.99
C ALA A 190 7.92 10.33 -22.37
N GLU A 191 6.62 10.00 -22.43
CA GLU A 191 5.94 9.57 -23.65
C GLU A 191 5.90 10.70 -24.72
N HIS A 192 5.72 11.95 -24.29
CA HIS A 192 5.79 13.10 -25.20
C HIS A 192 7.15 13.22 -25.90
N ASN A 193 8.21 12.77 -25.26
CA ASN A 193 9.55 12.72 -25.83
C ASN A 193 9.90 11.36 -26.47
N ASP A 194 8.89 10.51 -26.69
CA ASP A 194 9.05 9.14 -27.21
C ASP A 194 10.05 8.31 -26.41
N GLN A 195 10.04 8.50 -25.08
CA GLN A 195 10.92 7.82 -24.14
C GLN A 195 10.15 6.92 -23.21
N SER A 196 10.75 5.80 -22.82
CA SER A 196 10.26 4.96 -21.73
C SER A 196 10.44 5.65 -20.39
N LEU A 197 9.53 5.41 -19.45
CA LEU A 197 9.69 5.81 -18.04
C LEU A 197 10.22 4.62 -17.23
N PRO A 198 11.46 4.65 -16.74
CA PRO A 198 11.94 3.63 -15.80
C PRO A 198 11.13 3.64 -14.52
N LEU A 199 10.81 2.45 -14.02
CA LEU A 199 10.15 2.27 -12.74
C LEU A 199 10.57 0.97 -12.07
N SER A 200 10.25 0.83 -10.80
CA SER A 200 10.47 -0.40 -10.05
C SER A 200 9.29 -0.70 -9.16
N ILE A 201 9.02 -1.97 -8.95
CA ILE A 201 7.92 -2.48 -8.16
C ILE A 201 8.51 -3.23 -6.97
N SER A 202 8.31 -2.70 -5.77
CA SER A 202 8.73 -3.32 -4.52
C SER A 202 7.59 -4.15 -3.94
N ILE A 203 7.82 -5.44 -3.73
CA ILE A 203 6.87 -6.38 -3.13
C ILE A 203 7.42 -6.87 -1.80
N GLY A 204 6.58 -6.97 -0.79
CA GLY A 204 7.01 -7.35 0.55
C GLY A 204 7.67 -6.21 1.30
N SER A 205 7.03 -5.05 1.32
CA SER A 205 7.50 -3.86 2.03
C SER A 205 7.03 -3.87 3.48
N ASP A 206 7.74 -3.13 4.34
CA ASP A 206 7.32 -2.91 5.72
C ASP A 206 5.97 -2.17 5.79
N PRO A 207 5.22 -2.33 6.90
CA PRO A 207 3.88 -1.74 7.01
C PRO A 207 3.84 -0.22 6.86
N MET A 208 4.87 0.49 7.30
CA MET A 208 4.89 1.95 7.22
C MET A 208 5.15 2.45 5.79
N SER A 209 5.98 1.77 5.02
CA SER A 209 6.15 2.04 3.59
C SER A 209 4.86 1.78 2.81
N LEU A 210 4.13 0.70 3.12
CA LEU A 210 2.81 0.43 2.55
C LEU A 210 1.83 1.57 2.84
N LEU A 211 1.72 1.98 4.09
CA LEU A 211 0.81 3.05 4.50
C LEU A 211 1.20 4.41 3.89
N ALA A 212 2.48 4.74 3.92
CA ALA A 212 3.01 5.98 3.38
C ALA A 212 2.79 6.11 1.87
N SER A 213 2.80 5.00 1.13
CA SER A 213 2.53 4.98 -0.32
C SER A 213 1.16 5.53 -0.70
N GLN A 214 0.22 5.60 0.24
CA GLN A 214 -1.12 6.11 0.07
C GLN A 214 -1.29 7.54 0.63
N ALA A 215 -0.22 8.17 1.10
CA ALA A 215 -0.26 9.56 1.56
C ALA A 215 -0.67 10.51 0.44
N ILE A 216 -1.51 11.49 0.76
CA ILE A 216 -1.93 12.53 -0.18
C ILE A 216 -0.94 13.70 -0.03
N LEU A 217 -0.05 13.82 -0.98
CA LEU A 217 1.08 14.75 -0.97
C LEU A 217 1.03 15.71 -2.16
N PRO A 218 1.66 16.90 -2.05
CA PRO A 218 1.93 17.74 -3.20
C PRO A 218 2.81 17.03 -4.25
N LEU A 219 2.69 17.46 -5.51
CA LEU A 219 3.55 16.99 -6.59
C LEU A 219 5.04 17.13 -6.21
N ASN A 220 5.87 16.17 -6.63
CA ASN A 220 7.30 16.12 -6.34
C ASN A 220 7.64 15.97 -4.84
N THR A 221 6.78 15.30 -4.09
CA THR A 221 7.06 14.88 -2.71
C THR A 221 7.17 13.37 -2.66
N ASP A 222 8.26 12.86 -2.07
CA ASP A 222 8.51 11.42 -1.96
C ASP A 222 7.80 10.82 -0.75
N GLU A 223 6.90 9.87 -1.00
CA GLU A 223 6.14 9.15 0.04
C GLU A 223 7.06 8.36 0.98
N LEU A 224 8.25 7.94 0.53
CA LEU A 224 9.21 7.23 1.39
C LEU A 224 9.77 8.13 2.50
N GLY A 225 9.74 9.44 2.33
CA GLY A 225 10.01 10.39 3.40
C GLY A 225 8.95 10.35 4.51
N VAL A 226 7.68 10.16 4.13
CA VAL A 226 6.59 9.95 5.11
C VAL A 226 6.80 8.64 5.87
N ALA A 227 7.20 7.57 5.19
CA ALA A 227 7.57 6.31 5.85
C ALA A 227 8.67 6.52 6.91
N GLY A 228 9.69 7.30 6.58
CA GLY A 228 10.72 7.71 7.55
C GLY A 228 10.15 8.46 8.74
N GLY A 229 9.22 9.38 8.51
CA GLY A 229 8.50 10.12 9.57
C GLY A 229 7.71 9.19 10.49
N LEU A 230 7.02 8.19 9.92
CA LEU A 230 6.28 7.17 10.68
C LEU A 230 7.19 6.26 11.50
N LEU A 231 8.33 5.87 10.95
CA LEU A 231 9.36 5.06 11.62
C LEU A 231 10.20 5.88 12.61
N LYS A 232 10.10 7.21 12.58
CA LYS A 232 10.98 8.16 13.33
C LYS A 232 12.46 7.91 13.06
N ASN A 233 12.78 7.45 11.87
CA ASN A 233 14.13 7.11 11.43
C ASN A 233 14.19 7.11 9.90
N PRO A 234 15.29 7.52 9.26
CA PRO A 234 15.43 7.41 7.82
C PRO A 234 15.16 5.99 7.32
N LEU A 235 14.30 5.84 6.33
CA LEU A 235 14.11 4.55 5.64
C LEU A 235 15.38 4.24 4.86
N ASN A 236 15.92 3.03 5.01
CA ASN A 236 17.00 2.58 4.16
C ASN A 236 16.47 2.20 2.78
N VAL A 237 17.07 2.77 1.74
CA VAL A 237 16.77 2.44 0.35
C VAL A 237 18.02 1.92 -0.35
N VAL A 238 17.81 1.19 -1.45
CA VAL A 238 18.89 0.72 -2.31
C VAL A 238 18.59 1.13 -3.75
N LYS A 239 19.63 1.48 -4.49
CA LYS A 239 19.52 1.73 -5.93
C LYS A 239 19.23 0.43 -6.67
N CYS A 240 18.30 0.46 -7.61
CA CYS A 240 18.01 -0.66 -8.50
C CYS A 240 19.22 -1.03 -9.38
N ILE A 241 19.24 -2.26 -9.88
CA ILE A 241 20.36 -2.80 -10.68
C ILE A 241 20.34 -2.22 -12.08
N SER A 242 19.17 -2.16 -12.72
CA SER A 242 19.03 -1.79 -14.14
C SER A 242 18.50 -0.37 -14.38
N ASN A 243 18.12 0.37 -13.35
CA ASN A 243 17.67 1.75 -13.46
C ASN A 243 18.07 2.59 -12.25
N ASP A 244 17.71 3.89 -12.27
CA ASP A 244 18.10 4.86 -11.24
C ASP A 244 17.01 5.09 -10.17
N VAL A 245 16.13 4.13 -9.98
CA VAL A 245 15.09 4.17 -8.94
C VAL A 245 15.64 3.64 -7.62
N ARG A 246 15.24 4.25 -6.51
CA ARG A 246 15.53 3.78 -5.15
C ARG A 246 14.30 3.10 -4.58
N VAL A 247 14.51 1.94 -4.03
CA VAL A 247 13.44 1.10 -3.44
C VAL A 247 13.77 0.79 -1.98
N PRO A 248 12.76 0.49 -1.14
CA PRO A 248 13.04 0.08 0.24
C PRO A 248 14.00 -1.12 0.27
N ALA A 249 15.08 -0.98 1.01
CA ALA A 249 16.15 -2.00 1.08
C ALA A 249 15.68 -3.30 1.72
N SER A 250 14.64 -3.25 2.55
CA SER A 250 14.03 -4.40 3.22
C SER A 250 13.01 -5.15 2.36
N SER A 251 12.76 -4.71 1.12
CA SER A 251 11.84 -5.40 0.19
C SER A 251 12.17 -6.89 0.06
N GLU A 252 11.16 -7.71 -0.13
CA GLU A 252 11.34 -9.14 -0.40
C GLU A 252 11.72 -9.38 -1.86
N ILE A 253 11.03 -8.68 -2.78
CA ILE A 253 11.14 -8.84 -4.23
C ILE A 253 11.12 -7.45 -4.87
N ILE A 254 11.94 -7.25 -5.89
CA ILE A 254 11.95 -6.02 -6.70
C ILE A 254 11.83 -6.41 -8.18
N ILE A 255 10.84 -5.84 -8.86
CA ILE A 255 10.68 -5.95 -10.31
C ILE A 255 11.12 -4.61 -10.90
N GLU A 256 12.16 -4.62 -11.71
CA GLU A 256 12.67 -3.42 -12.39
C GLU A 256 12.24 -3.45 -13.85
N GLY A 257 11.71 -2.35 -14.34
CA GLY A 257 11.21 -2.27 -15.70
C GLY A 257 11.01 -0.84 -16.17
N ARG A 258 10.22 -0.70 -17.22
CA ARG A 258 9.90 0.60 -17.80
C ARG A 258 8.51 0.61 -18.45
N LEU A 259 7.81 1.72 -18.32
CA LEU A 259 6.61 2.00 -19.11
C LEU A 259 7.02 2.31 -20.56
N LEU A 260 6.42 1.60 -21.50
CA LEU A 260 6.72 1.73 -22.91
C LEU A 260 5.94 2.90 -23.53
N PRO A 261 6.60 3.82 -24.27
CA PRO A 261 5.89 4.89 -24.93
C PRO A 261 5.03 4.36 -26.08
N ASN A 262 3.86 4.92 -26.27
CA ASN A 262 2.95 4.65 -27.39
C ASN A 262 2.48 3.18 -27.50
N VAL A 263 2.59 2.39 -26.42
CA VAL A 263 2.13 1.01 -26.35
C VAL A 263 0.94 0.92 -25.41
N ARG A 264 -0.14 0.29 -25.86
CA ARG A 264 -1.34 0.01 -25.06
C ARG A 264 -1.82 -1.41 -25.34
N GLU A 265 -2.14 -2.13 -24.28
CA GLU A 265 -2.72 -3.48 -24.34
C GLU A 265 -3.97 -3.53 -23.49
N PHE A 266 -4.82 -4.54 -23.70
CA PHE A 266 -5.99 -4.75 -22.87
C PHE A 266 -5.58 -5.13 -21.44
N GLU A 267 -6.22 -4.48 -20.47
CA GLU A 267 -6.08 -4.70 -19.03
C GLU A 267 -7.47 -4.72 -18.42
N GLY A 268 -7.66 -5.62 -17.46
CA GLY A 268 -8.96 -5.82 -16.82
C GLY A 268 -9.86 -6.80 -17.59
N PRO A 269 -11.05 -7.11 -17.07
CA PRO A 269 -11.62 -6.59 -15.81
C PRO A 269 -10.90 -7.08 -14.56
N PHE A 270 -11.09 -6.37 -13.45
CA PHE A 270 -10.50 -6.69 -12.15
C PHE A 270 -11.46 -6.28 -11.01
N GLY A 271 -11.58 -7.11 -9.99
CA GLY A 271 -12.37 -6.81 -8.78
C GLY A 271 -11.76 -5.66 -7.98
N GLU A 272 -12.52 -4.62 -7.71
CA GLU A 272 -12.09 -3.40 -7.05
C GLU A 272 -12.64 -3.26 -5.62
N PHE A 273 -12.19 -2.24 -4.90
CA PHE A 273 -12.54 -2.00 -3.49
C PHE A 273 -14.05 -1.86 -3.21
N PRO A 274 -14.91 -1.36 -4.12
CA PRO A 274 -16.35 -1.30 -3.86
C PRO A 274 -17.06 -2.66 -4.02
N GLN A 275 -16.32 -3.74 -4.27
CA GLN A 275 -16.84 -5.09 -4.55
C GLN A 275 -17.56 -5.22 -5.91
N TYR A 276 -17.18 -4.37 -6.85
CA TYR A 276 -17.58 -4.44 -8.25
C TYR A 276 -16.35 -4.58 -9.15
N TYR A 277 -16.53 -5.08 -10.35
CA TYR A 277 -15.46 -5.19 -11.32
C TYR A 277 -15.22 -3.86 -12.03
N GLY A 278 -13.97 -3.42 -12.05
CA GLY A 278 -13.52 -2.35 -12.92
C GLY A 278 -13.51 -2.83 -14.37
N PRO A 279 -13.86 -1.97 -15.35
CA PRO A 279 -13.96 -2.37 -16.75
C PRO A 279 -12.58 -2.64 -17.37
N ALA A 280 -12.56 -3.53 -18.37
CA ALA A 280 -11.41 -3.69 -19.24
C ALA A 280 -11.20 -2.47 -20.13
N GLY A 281 -9.97 -2.22 -20.52
CA GLY A 281 -9.62 -1.16 -21.45
C GLY A 281 -8.19 -1.27 -21.94
N LYS A 282 -7.84 -0.49 -22.97
CA LYS A 282 -6.46 -0.37 -23.41
C LYS A 282 -5.68 0.50 -22.43
N ARG A 283 -4.64 -0.05 -21.84
CA ARG A 283 -3.83 0.57 -20.79
C ARG A 283 -2.35 0.50 -21.13
N GLN A 284 -1.56 1.22 -20.36
CA GLN A 284 -0.11 1.26 -20.45
C GLN A 284 0.50 -0.12 -20.16
N VAL A 285 1.69 -0.34 -20.68
CA VAL A 285 2.44 -1.61 -20.57
C VAL A 285 3.80 -1.36 -19.93
N ILE A 286 4.14 -2.20 -18.97
CA ILE A 286 5.46 -2.25 -18.36
C ILE A 286 6.22 -3.43 -18.97
N LYS A 287 7.43 -3.17 -19.48
CA LYS A 287 8.41 -4.20 -19.86
C LYS A 287 9.32 -4.46 -18.68
N ILE A 288 9.46 -5.72 -18.28
CA ILE A 288 10.34 -6.13 -17.17
C ILE A 288 11.75 -6.33 -17.70
N ASP A 289 12.73 -5.72 -17.04
CA ASP A 289 14.16 -5.84 -17.40
C ASP A 289 14.93 -6.73 -16.43
N THR A 290 14.61 -6.67 -15.14
CA THR A 290 15.32 -7.38 -14.07
C THR A 290 14.36 -7.71 -12.93
N ILE A 291 14.50 -8.88 -12.34
CA ILE A 291 13.85 -9.23 -11.07
C ILE A 291 14.95 -9.56 -10.06
N THR A 292 14.88 -8.93 -8.88
CA THR A 292 15.76 -9.26 -7.76
C THR A 292 14.93 -9.71 -6.56
N HIS A 293 15.48 -10.55 -5.72
CA HIS A 293 14.79 -10.96 -4.50
C HIS A 293 15.77 -11.46 -3.42
N ARG A 294 15.27 -11.53 -2.20
CA ARG A 294 15.96 -12.19 -1.09
C ARG A 294 16.08 -13.69 -1.34
N GLU A 295 17.04 -14.34 -0.68
CA GLU A 295 16.95 -15.79 -0.52
C GLU A 295 15.67 -16.16 0.23
N ASN A 296 14.91 -17.12 -0.28
CA ASN A 296 13.64 -17.57 0.26
C ASN A 296 12.66 -16.39 0.53
N PRO A 297 12.30 -15.61 -0.49
CA PRO A 297 11.46 -14.44 -0.32
C PRO A 297 10.03 -14.83 0.06
N ILE A 298 9.31 -13.88 0.65
CA ILE A 298 7.88 -13.98 0.92
C ILE A 298 7.16 -13.02 -0.01
N TYR A 299 6.21 -13.54 -0.78
CA TYR A 299 5.38 -12.74 -1.69
C TYR A 299 4.16 -12.22 -0.94
N HIS A 300 3.97 -10.90 -0.93
CA HIS A 300 2.77 -10.27 -0.37
C HIS A 300 1.71 -10.09 -1.44
N THR A 301 0.49 -10.53 -1.16
CA THR A 301 -0.70 -10.22 -1.96
C THR A 301 -1.76 -9.56 -1.10
N ILE A 302 -2.36 -8.49 -1.62
CA ILE A 302 -3.53 -7.82 -1.02
C ILE A 302 -4.76 -8.32 -1.76
N VAL A 303 -5.71 -8.91 -1.04
CA VAL A 303 -6.99 -9.32 -1.63
C VAL A 303 -7.85 -8.07 -1.81
N PRO A 304 -8.34 -7.79 -3.04
CA PRO A 304 -9.19 -6.63 -3.27
C PRO A 304 -10.43 -6.62 -2.38
N ALA A 305 -10.78 -5.44 -1.86
CA ALA A 305 -11.90 -5.20 -0.94
C ALA A 305 -11.77 -5.83 0.46
N ALA A 306 -10.68 -6.54 0.76
CA ALA A 306 -10.38 -6.97 2.13
C ALA A 306 -9.95 -5.77 3.00
N MET A 307 -10.00 -5.95 4.33
CA MET A 307 -9.67 -4.87 5.26
C MET A 307 -8.24 -4.34 5.11
N GLU A 308 -7.28 -5.18 4.73
CA GLU A 308 -5.92 -4.73 4.39
C GLU A 308 -5.93 -3.69 3.26
N HIS A 309 -6.68 -3.95 2.20
CA HIS A 309 -6.87 -2.98 1.11
C HIS A 309 -7.57 -1.71 1.59
N LEU A 310 -8.68 -1.87 2.30
CA LEU A 310 -9.52 -0.75 2.70
C LEU A 310 -8.81 0.17 3.70
N LEU A 311 -8.11 -0.37 4.69
CA LEU A 311 -7.44 0.41 5.75
C LEU A 311 -6.21 1.16 5.24
N LEU A 312 -5.42 0.58 4.35
CA LEU A 312 -4.28 1.27 3.73
C LEU A 312 -4.72 2.53 3.00
N GLY A 313 -5.89 2.52 2.41
CA GLY A 313 -6.46 3.71 1.80
C GLY A 313 -7.22 4.61 2.77
N ALA A 314 -7.86 4.07 3.81
CA ALA A 314 -8.67 4.84 4.76
C ALA A 314 -7.83 5.80 5.60
N ILE A 315 -6.78 5.32 6.24
CA ILE A 315 -6.00 6.10 7.21
C ILE A 315 -5.40 7.37 6.59
N PRO A 316 -4.71 7.32 5.44
CA PRO A 316 -4.22 8.52 4.78
C PRO A 316 -5.33 9.50 4.37
N ARG A 317 -6.48 8.99 3.91
CA ARG A 317 -7.63 9.83 3.55
C ARG A 317 -8.25 10.51 4.77
N GLU A 318 -8.45 9.77 5.86
CA GLU A 318 -8.94 10.33 7.13
C GLU A 318 -8.02 11.45 7.63
N ALA A 319 -6.71 11.24 7.59
CA ALA A 319 -5.73 12.24 7.98
C ALA A 319 -5.83 13.52 7.13
N SER A 320 -5.95 13.37 5.80
CA SER A 320 -6.12 14.49 4.87
C SER A 320 -7.45 15.23 5.08
N ILE A 321 -8.54 14.50 5.24
CA ILE A 321 -9.88 15.06 5.49
C ILE A 321 -9.92 15.82 6.82
N LEU A 322 -9.38 15.24 7.88
CA LEU A 322 -9.33 15.87 9.20
C LEU A 322 -8.52 17.18 9.14
N THR A 323 -7.40 17.19 8.46
CA THR A 323 -6.58 18.39 8.25
C THR A 323 -7.38 19.48 7.50
N ALA A 324 -8.07 19.11 6.43
CA ALA A 324 -8.88 20.04 5.64
C ALA A 324 -10.03 20.63 6.46
N LEU A 325 -10.75 19.80 7.23
CA LEU A 325 -11.88 20.24 8.06
C LEU A 325 -11.40 21.14 9.21
N GLN A 326 -10.32 20.78 9.89
CA GLN A 326 -9.84 21.58 11.03
C GLN A 326 -9.29 22.95 10.65
N ARG A 327 -8.88 23.16 9.40
CA ARG A 327 -8.52 24.50 8.89
C ARG A 327 -9.70 25.49 8.90
N GLN A 328 -10.92 24.98 8.70
CA GLN A 328 -12.14 25.81 8.67
C GLN A 328 -12.96 25.69 9.96
N PHE A 329 -12.96 24.53 10.59
CA PHE A 329 -13.82 24.18 11.73
C PHE A 329 -12.97 23.64 12.87
N SER A 330 -12.47 24.53 13.72
CA SER A 330 -11.58 24.16 14.84
C SER A 330 -12.24 23.26 15.90
N ASN A 331 -13.58 23.12 15.86
CA ASN A 331 -14.36 22.24 16.73
C ASN A 331 -14.57 20.82 16.18
N VAL A 332 -14.05 20.51 14.99
CA VAL A 332 -13.94 19.12 14.51
C VAL A 332 -12.85 18.41 15.31
N ILE A 333 -13.21 17.29 15.93
CA ILE A 333 -12.34 16.53 16.84
C ILE A 333 -11.70 15.35 16.12
N ASP A 334 -12.49 14.60 15.33
CA ASP A 334 -12.04 13.35 14.71
C ASP A 334 -12.91 13.00 13.49
N VAL A 335 -12.40 12.15 12.63
CA VAL A 335 -13.13 11.62 11.48
C VAL A 335 -12.88 10.12 11.35
N HIS A 336 -13.85 9.41 10.75
CA HIS A 336 -13.74 7.98 10.51
C HIS A 336 -14.43 7.58 9.20
N LEU A 337 -13.71 6.91 8.32
CA LEU A 337 -14.27 6.29 7.12
C LEU A 337 -14.75 4.87 7.46
N SER A 338 -16.06 4.67 7.46
CA SER A 338 -16.67 3.44 7.96
C SER A 338 -16.46 2.25 7.02
N ARG A 339 -16.39 1.06 7.61
CA ARG A 339 -16.33 -0.21 6.86
C ARG A 339 -17.57 -0.39 5.96
N GLY A 340 -18.76 -0.02 6.43
CA GLY A 340 -20.00 -0.08 5.65
C GLY A 340 -19.98 0.79 4.40
N GLY A 341 -19.24 1.89 4.41
CA GLY A 341 -18.95 2.72 3.26
C GLY A 341 -17.65 2.34 2.53
N VAL A 342 -17.20 1.11 2.65
CA VAL A 342 -15.96 0.56 2.09
C VAL A 342 -14.73 1.42 2.37
N CYS A 343 -14.71 2.05 3.53
CA CYS A 343 -13.64 2.97 3.98
C CYS A 343 -13.36 4.13 3.01
N ARG A 344 -14.34 4.53 2.20
CA ARG A 344 -14.24 5.62 1.20
C ARG A 344 -15.48 6.49 1.16
N TYR A 345 -16.67 5.91 1.14
CA TYR A 345 -17.92 6.57 0.77
C TYR A 345 -18.66 7.19 1.94
N HIS A 346 -18.54 6.61 3.15
CA HIS A 346 -19.21 7.12 4.35
C HIS A 346 -18.20 7.65 5.36
N LEU A 347 -18.31 8.94 5.62
CA LEU A 347 -17.50 9.67 6.60
C LEU A 347 -18.34 10.01 7.83
N ALA A 348 -17.91 9.56 8.99
CA ALA A 348 -18.39 10.03 10.28
C ALA A 348 -17.46 11.14 10.79
N VAL A 349 -18.02 12.25 11.25
CA VAL A 349 -17.28 13.40 11.76
C VAL A 349 -17.69 13.68 13.21
N LYS A 350 -16.75 13.64 14.13
CA LYS A 350 -16.95 13.98 15.53
C LYS A 350 -16.68 15.45 15.76
N VAL A 351 -17.67 16.16 16.31
CA VAL A 351 -17.57 17.59 16.56
C VAL A 351 -17.94 17.94 18.01
N LYS A 352 -17.35 19.02 18.50
CA LYS A 352 -17.85 19.71 19.70
C LYS A 352 -18.80 20.80 19.25
N LYS A 353 -20.12 20.57 19.40
CA LYS A 353 -21.14 21.53 18.98
C LYS A 353 -20.95 22.88 19.70
N ARG A 354 -21.00 23.98 18.95
CA ARG A 354 -20.89 25.35 19.46
C ARG A 354 -22.08 26.19 19.09
N LEU A 355 -22.59 26.08 17.86
CA LEU A 355 -23.68 26.87 17.31
C LEU A 355 -24.70 25.99 16.60
N GLU A 356 -25.96 26.42 16.61
CA GLU A 356 -27.00 25.79 15.79
C GLU A 356 -26.71 26.03 14.30
N GLY A 357 -26.87 24.98 13.49
CA GLY A 357 -26.68 25.05 12.03
C GLY A 357 -25.21 24.89 11.55
N GLU A 358 -24.23 24.93 12.43
CA GLU A 358 -22.83 24.76 12.02
C GLU A 358 -22.54 23.38 11.41
N GLN A 359 -23.27 22.33 11.85
CA GLN A 359 -23.14 20.99 11.31
C GLN A 359 -23.36 20.94 9.78
N LYS A 360 -24.27 21.75 9.26
CA LYS A 360 -24.53 21.86 7.83
C LYS A 360 -23.26 22.32 7.06
N ASN A 361 -22.57 23.33 7.60
CA ASN A 361 -21.35 23.83 6.97
C ASN A 361 -20.21 22.79 7.04
N ILE A 362 -20.12 22.04 8.14
CA ILE A 362 -19.16 20.95 8.30
C ILE A 362 -19.44 19.83 7.29
N ILE A 363 -20.72 19.49 7.05
CA ILE A 363 -21.11 18.50 6.03
C ILE A 363 -20.65 18.94 4.64
N PHE A 364 -20.88 20.19 4.25
CA PHE A 364 -20.40 20.71 2.96
C PHE A 364 -18.86 20.69 2.88
N GLY A 365 -18.19 21.08 3.96
CA GLY A 365 -16.72 20.99 4.04
C GLY A 365 -16.21 19.55 3.89
N ALA A 366 -16.91 18.58 4.49
CA ALA A 366 -16.58 17.17 4.37
C ALA A 366 -16.71 16.67 2.93
N PHE A 367 -17.79 16.98 2.22
CA PHE A 367 -17.94 16.64 0.80
C PHE A 367 -16.89 17.31 -0.09
N ALA A 368 -16.51 18.54 0.23
CA ALA A 368 -15.47 19.25 -0.52
C ALA A 368 -14.05 18.72 -0.27
N SER A 369 -13.83 17.97 0.82
CA SER A 369 -12.52 17.52 1.25
C SER A 369 -11.98 16.33 0.46
N HIS A 370 -12.86 15.47 -0.06
CA HIS A 370 -12.47 14.29 -0.84
C HIS A 370 -13.59 13.83 -1.79
N ALA A 371 -13.23 13.55 -3.05
CA ALA A 371 -14.18 13.22 -4.10
C ALA A 371 -14.97 11.92 -3.87
N ASP A 372 -14.42 10.97 -3.11
CA ASP A 372 -15.05 9.66 -2.87
C ASP A 372 -16.16 9.73 -1.81
N VAL A 373 -16.21 10.77 -0.99
CA VAL A 373 -17.21 10.88 0.09
C VAL A 373 -18.61 11.08 -0.52
N LYS A 374 -19.53 10.18 -0.20
CA LYS A 374 -20.92 10.17 -0.70
C LYS A 374 -21.95 10.31 0.40
N LEU A 375 -21.59 10.05 1.64
CA LEU A 375 -22.44 10.15 2.82
C LEU A 375 -21.63 10.70 3.98
N VAL A 376 -22.21 11.67 4.69
CA VAL A 376 -21.59 12.28 5.87
C VAL A 376 -22.55 12.20 7.06
N THR A 377 -22.04 11.75 8.20
CA THR A 377 -22.74 11.77 9.50
C THR A 377 -21.93 12.62 10.47
N ILE A 378 -22.62 13.54 11.18
CA ILE A 378 -22.02 14.38 12.21
C ILE A 378 -22.46 13.87 13.59
#